data_8683c3eb2f60d1620770e17a7a82f7e1
#
_entry.id   8683c3eb2f60d1620770e17a7a82f7e1
#
_cell.length_a   1.000
_cell.length_b   1.000
_cell.length_c   1.000
_cell.angle_alpha   90.00
_cell.angle_beta   90.00
_cell.angle_gamma   90.00
#
_symmetry.space_group_name_H-M   'P 1'
#
loop_
_entity.id
_entity.type
_entity.pdbx_description
1 polymer ?
#
loop_
_entity_poly.entity_id
_entity_poly.type
_entity_poly.pdbx_seq_one_letter_code
_entity_poly.pdbx_strand_id
1 'polypeptide(L)'
;DAQESRGLGDVYKRQDKLHEKVAAGKIELKLFHTLDEVLGDNTGVTGIRIKSTQDGSTQDIKLQGCFIAIGHAPNTEIFQGQLEMENGYIITQGGLKGFATQTSVPGVFAAGDVQDHVYRQAITSAGTGCMAALDAQRFLEQEA
;
A
#
# COMPACT_ATOMS: atom_id res chain seq x y z
N ASP A 1 -20.94 -11.22 10.05
CA ASP A 1 -21.94 -10.16 9.85
C ASP A 1 -21.67 -8.88 10.68
N ALA A 2 -21.25 -8.98 11.95
CA ALA A 2 -20.95 -7.78 12.77
C ALA A 2 -19.63 -7.08 12.39
N GLN A 3 -18.71 -7.75 11.74
CA GLN A 3 -17.41 -7.20 11.36
C GLN A 3 -17.47 -6.41 10.05
N GLU A 4 -18.32 -6.82 9.12
CA GLU A 4 -18.59 -6.08 7.88
C GLU A 4 -19.35 -4.77 8.16
N SER A 5 -20.28 -4.76 9.12
CA SER A 5 -21.02 -3.55 9.48
C SER A 5 -20.14 -2.47 10.13
N ARG A 6 -19.07 -2.83 10.84
CA ARG A 6 -18.11 -1.86 11.41
C ARG A 6 -17.28 -1.18 10.34
N GLY A 7 -16.86 -1.90 9.30
CA GLY A 7 -16.13 -1.33 8.17
C GLY A 7 -16.97 -0.33 7.36
N LEU A 8 -18.22 -0.65 7.10
CA LEU A 8 -19.16 0.25 6.39
C LEU A 8 -19.43 1.53 7.17
N GLY A 9 -19.63 1.45 8.51
CA GLY A 9 -19.87 2.63 9.33
C GLY A 9 -18.70 3.63 9.33
N ASP A 10 -17.47 3.16 9.28
CA ASP A 10 -16.28 4.04 9.20
C ASP A 10 -16.10 4.66 7.81
N VAL A 11 -16.48 3.95 6.76
CA VAL A 11 -16.48 4.49 5.38
C VAL A 11 -17.49 5.65 5.28
N TYR A 12 -18.72 5.47 5.77
CA TYR A 12 -19.73 6.53 5.77
C TYR A 12 -19.27 7.76 6.58
N LYS A 13 -18.72 7.57 7.77
CA LYS A 13 -18.20 8.68 8.59
C LYS A 13 -17.06 9.45 7.90
N ARG A 14 -16.24 8.78 7.11
CA ARG A 14 -15.18 9.45 6.33
C ARG A 14 -15.75 10.24 5.16
N GLN A 15 -16.78 9.70 4.51
CA GLN A 15 -17.50 10.41 3.44
C GLN A 15 -18.19 11.66 3.97
N ASP A 16 -18.87 11.59 5.12
CA ASP A 16 -19.52 12.76 5.74
C ASP A 16 -18.50 13.87 6.03
N LYS A 17 -17.36 13.51 6.63
CA LYS A 17 -16.26 14.47 6.87
C LYS A 17 -15.71 15.09 5.58
N LEU A 18 -15.63 14.32 4.50
CA LEU A 18 -15.21 14.83 3.20
C LEU A 18 -16.24 15.86 2.70
N HIS A 19 -17.53 15.52 2.70
CA HIS A 19 -18.60 16.42 2.25
C HIS A 19 -18.68 17.69 3.09
N GLU A 20 -18.49 17.62 4.41
CA GLU A 20 -18.38 18.82 5.26
C GLU A 20 -17.23 19.74 4.83
N LYS A 21 -16.06 19.19 4.49
CA LYS A 21 -14.91 19.97 4.03
C LYS A 21 -15.13 20.56 2.64
N VAL A 22 -15.82 19.82 1.77
CA VAL A 22 -16.23 20.34 0.45
C VAL A 22 -17.21 21.50 0.62
N ALA A 23 -18.25 21.34 1.44
CA ALA A 23 -19.22 22.39 1.73
C ALA A 23 -18.59 23.64 2.36
N ALA A 24 -17.52 23.46 3.16
CA ALA A 24 -16.74 24.55 3.74
C ALA A 24 -15.73 25.19 2.77
N GLY A 25 -15.68 24.76 1.50
CA GLY A 25 -14.76 25.25 0.48
C GLY A 25 -13.29 24.91 0.70
N LYS A 26 -12.99 23.93 1.58
CA LYS A 26 -11.62 23.49 1.90
C LYS A 26 -11.10 22.38 0.99
N ILE A 27 -12.00 21.68 0.32
CA ILE A 27 -11.72 20.61 -0.62
C ILE A 27 -12.56 20.81 -1.87
N GLU A 28 -11.96 20.62 -3.02
CA GLU A 28 -12.65 20.54 -4.31
C GLU A 28 -12.59 19.10 -4.83
N LEU A 29 -13.75 18.53 -5.14
CA LEU A 29 -13.85 17.20 -5.76
C LEU A 29 -13.88 17.34 -7.29
N LYS A 30 -12.94 16.70 -7.96
CA LYS A 30 -12.89 16.56 -9.42
C LYS A 30 -13.39 15.17 -9.81
N LEU A 31 -14.72 14.97 -9.76
CA LEU A 31 -15.35 13.71 -10.17
C LEU A 31 -15.19 13.50 -11.69
N PHE A 32 -15.23 12.25 -12.13
CA PHE A 32 -15.10 11.85 -13.54
C PHE A 32 -13.78 12.32 -14.21
N HIS A 33 -12.71 12.40 -13.42
CA HIS A 33 -11.38 12.72 -13.93
C HIS A 33 -10.37 11.66 -13.48
N THR A 34 -9.37 11.47 -14.30
CA THR A 34 -8.17 10.69 -13.98
C THR A 34 -6.96 11.63 -13.95
N LEU A 35 -5.93 11.27 -13.18
CA LEU A 35 -4.63 11.91 -13.27
C LEU A 35 -4.00 11.53 -14.61
N ASP A 36 -3.67 12.53 -15.43
CA ASP A 36 -3.00 12.35 -16.72
C ASP A 36 -1.49 12.52 -16.56
N GLU A 37 -1.07 13.61 -15.91
CA GLU A 37 0.35 13.93 -15.73
C GLU A 37 0.58 14.71 -14.43
N VAL A 38 1.72 14.45 -13.76
CA VAL A 38 2.23 15.29 -12.66
C VAL A 38 3.20 16.30 -13.25
N LEU A 39 2.87 17.59 -13.14
CA LEU A 39 3.66 18.69 -13.69
C LEU A 39 4.69 19.15 -12.65
N GLY A 40 5.90 19.45 -13.09
CA GLY A 40 6.95 19.90 -12.20
C GLY A 40 8.11 20.56 -12.93
N ASP A 41 9.04 21.12 -12.17
CA ASP A 41 10.28 21.68 -12.62
C ASP A 41 11.44 21.26 -11.68
N ASN A 42 12.59 21.88 -11.81
CA ASN A 42 13.76 21.58 -10.98
C ASN A 42 13.55 21.87 -9.48
N THR A 43 12.45 22.54 -9.09
CA THR A 43 12.10 22.86 -7.70
C THR A 43 11.10 21.88 -7.09
N GLY A 44 10.45 21.04 -7.93
CA GLY A 44 9.49 20.05 -7.49
C GLY A 44 8.18 20.08 -8.27
N VAL A 45 7.11 19.57 -7.64
CA VAL A 45 5.77 19.53 -8.23
C VAL A 45 5.17 20.93 -8.28
N THR A 46 4.72 21.36 -9.45
CA THR A 46 4.08 22.67 -9.68
C THR A 46 2.59 22.55 -10.00
N GLY A 47 2.13 21.35 -10.37
CA GLY A 47 0.74 21.11 -10.73
C GLY A 47 0.47 19.67 -11.12
N ILE A 48 -0.75 19.43 -11.53
CA ILE A 48 -1.18 18.19 -12.18
C ILE A 48 -2.02 18.51 -13.40
N ARG A 49 -1.98 17.62 -14.40
CA ARG A 49 -2.96 17.56 -15.47
C ARG A 49 -3.95 16.46 -15.17
N ILE A 50 -5.22 16.80 -15.18
CA ILE A 50 -6.32 15.84 -15.07
C ILE A 50 -7.05 15.73 -16.41
N LYS A 51 -7.59 14.54 -16.69
CA LYS A 51 -8.33 14.24 -17.91
C LYS A 51 -9.74 13.79 -17.58
N SER A 52 -10.73 14.44 -18.17
CA SER A 52 -12.14 14.07 -18.04
C SER A 52 -12.39 12.70 -18.67
N THR A 53 -13.09 11.82 -17.96
CA THR A 53 -13.53 10.50 -18.44
C THR A 53 -14.82 10.60 -19.26
N GLN A 54 -15.45 11.77 -19.29
CA GLN A 54 -16.71 12.00 -20.03
C GLN A 54 -16.47 12.46 -21.46
N ASP A 55 -15.55 13.40 -21.66
CA ASP A 55 -15.31 14.03 -22.96
C ASP A 55 -13.84 14.03 -23.39
N GLY A 56 -12.94 13.52 -22.53
CA GLY A 56 -11.51 13.44 -22.81
C GLY A 56 -10.77 14.78 -22.72
N SER A 57 -11.44 15.88 -22.34
CA SER A 57 -10.80 17.19 -22.14
C SER A 57 -9.77 17.13 -21.00
N THR A 58 -8.76 17.99 -21.08
CA THR A 58 -7.72 18.09 -20.06
C THR A 58 -7.75 19.45 -19.35
N GLN A 59 -7.37 19.45 -18.07
CA GLN A 59 -7.26 20.67 -17.26
C GLN A 59 -5.98 20.60 -16.42
N ASP A 60 -5.20 21.67 -16.43
CA ASP A 60 -4.05 21.83 -15.55
C ASP A 60 -4.49 22.52 -14.24
N ILE A 61 -4.07 21.96 -13.10
CA ILE A 61 -4.35 22.48 -11.77
C ILE A 61 -3.01 22.76 -11.08
N LYS A 62 -2.79 24.00 -10.63
CA LYS A 62 -1.61 24.39 -9.87
C LYS A 62 -1.70 23.86 -8.43
N LEU A 63 -0.67 23.16 -7.98
CA LEU A 63 -0.53 22.64 -6.60
C LEU A 63 0.94 22.37 -6.28
N GLN A 64 1.27 22.18 -5.01
CA GLN A 64 2.62 22.01 -4.51
C GLN A 64 2.98 20.55 -4.21
N GLY A 65 2.03 19.63 -4.33
CA GLY A 65 2.26 18.20 -4.10
C GLY A 65 1.08 17.37 -4.56
N CYS A 66 1.33 16.11 -4.87
CA CYS A 66 0.32 15.16 -5.30
C CYS A 66 0.48 13.85 -4.55
N PHE A 67 -0.60 13.34 -3.96
CA PHE A 67 -0.64 12.00 -3.36
C PHE A 67 -1.48 11.09 -4.26
N ILE A 68 -0.88 9.99 -4.70
CA ILE A 68 -1.56 8.96 -5.49
C ILE A 68 -2.02 7.87 -4.54
N ALA A 69 -3.28 7.91 -4.12
CA ALA A 69 -3.86 7.03 -3.10
C ALA A 69 -4.85 6.02 -3.71
N ILE A 70 -4.39 5.23 -4.69
CA ILE A 70 -5.21 4.28 -5.47
C ILE A 70 -5.04 2.82 -5.02
N GLY A 71 -4.40 2.58 -3.89
CA GLY A 71 -4.10 1.26 -3.34
C GLY A 71 -2.62 0.91 -3.44
N HIS A 72 -2.30 -0.32 -3.06
CA HIS A 72 -0.94 -0.85 -3.04
C HIS A 72 -0.90 -2.17 -3.81
N ALA A 73 0.14 -2.34 -4.62
CA ALA A 73 0.52 -3.61 -5.21
C ALA A 73 1.96 -3.93 -4.75
N PRO A 74 2.21 -5.07 -4.11
CA PRO A 74 3.55 -5.44 -3.71
C PRO A 74 4.42 -5.76 -4.93
N ASN A 75 5.70 -5.37 -4.91
CA ASN A 75 6.65 -5.66 -5.99
C ASN A 75 7.19 -7.09 -5.86
N THR A 76 6.34 -8.07 -6.07
CA THR A 76 6.60 -9.50 -5.83
C THR A 76 6.51 -10.36 -7.07
N GLU A 77 6.23 -9.77 -8.23
CA GLU A 77 6.09 -10.49 -9.52
C GLU A 77 7.32 -11.34 -9.86
N ILE A 78 8.52 -10.87 -9.47
CA ILE A 78 9.78 -11.61 -9.69
C ILE A 78 9.85 -12.94 -8.95
N PHE A 79 9.04 -13.14 -7.92
CA PHE A 79 8.97 -14.38 -7.12
C PHE A 79 7.84 -15.30 -7.54
N GLN A 80 7.04 -14.92 -8.54
CA GLN A 80 5.94 -15.72 -9.02
C GLN A 80 6.42 -17.09 -9.54
N GLY A 81 5.79 -18.15 -9.05
CA GLY A 81 6.18 -19.53 -9.36
C GLY A 81 7.43 -20.05 -8.60
N GLN A 82 8.07 -19.22 -7.77
CA GLN A 82 9.20 -19.60 -6.92
C GLN A 82 8.81 -19.70 -5.44
N LEU A 83 7.93 -18.81 -4.98
CA LEU A 83 7.42 -18.79 -3.60
C LEU A 83 5.90 -18.95 -3.60
N GLU A 84 5.36 -19.49 -2.51
CA GLU A 84 3.91 -19.46 -2.28
C GLU A 84 3.45 -18.04 -2.03
N MET A 85 2.37 -17.65 -2.75
CA MET A 85 1.85 -16.30 -2.73
C MET A 85 0.32 -16.31 -2.75
N GLU A 86 -0.28 -15.33 -2.10
CA GLU A 86 -1.72 -15.07 -2.13
C GLU A 86 -1.99 -13.61 -2.46
N ASN A 87 -2.80 -13.34 -3.49
CA ASN A 87 -3.14 -11.98 -3.94
C ASN A 87 -1.90 -11.07 -4.18
N GLY A 88 -0.79 -11.66 -4.63
CA GLY A 88 0.48 -10.96 -4.85
C GLY A 88 1.37 -10.81 -3.61
N TYR A 89 0.93 -11.25 -2.43
CA TYR A 89 1.74 -11.21 -1.21
C TYR A 89 2.42 -12.55 -0.94
N ILE A 90 3.65 -12.50 -0.43
CA ILE A 90 4.42 -13.70 -0.08
C ILE A 90 3.84 -14.29 1.22
N ILE A 91 3.54 -15.59 1.22
CA ILE A 91 3.07 -16.31 2.40
C ILE A 91 4.25 -16.66 3.30
N THR A 92 4.10 -16.38 4.60
CA THR A 92 5.08 -16.77 5.63
C THR A 92 4.46 -17.75 6.63
N GLN A 93 5.29 -18.52 7.33
CA GLN A 93 4.84 -19.59 8.25
C GLN A 93 4.08 -19.07 9.48
N GLY A 94 4.37 -17.86 9.92
CA GLY A 94 3.83 -17.32 11.17
C GLY A 94 4.51 -17.85 12.44
N GLY A 95 4.24 -17.20 13.59
CA GLY A 95 5.03 -17.30 14.81
C GLY A 95 4.97 -18.61 15.59
N LEU A 96 4.00 -19.51 15.34
CA LEU A 96 3.83 -20.71 16.18
C LEU A 96 4.75 -21.89 15.82
N LYS A 97 5.41 -21.85 14.67
CA LYS A 97 6.23 -22.96 14.15
C LYS A 97 7.74 -22.66 14.16
N GLY A 98 8.18 -21.57 14.78
CA GLY A 98 9.53 -21.03 14.61
C GLY A 98 9.69 -20.38 13.23
N PHE A 99 10.76 -19.65 13.01
CA PHE A 99 11.02 -18.96 11.73
C PHE A 99 9.77 -18.27 11.15
N ALA A 100 9.17 -17.39 11.95
CA ALA A 100 7.88 -16.78 11.65
C ALA A 100 7.82 -16.10 10.28
N THR A 101 8.95 -15.61 9.77
CA THR A 101 9.10 -14.91 8.50
C THR A 101 9.55 -15.80 7.35
N GLN A 102 9.78 -17.10 7.61
CA GLN A 102 10.18 -18.05 6.58
C GLN A 102 9.06 -18.24 5.56
N THR A 103 9.43 -18.25 4.29
CA THR A 103 8.56 -18.51 3.16
C THR A 103 8.36 -20.02 2.92
N SER A 104 7.75 -20.39 1.81
CA SER A 104 7.64 -21.79 1.36
C SER A 104 8.99 -22.42 1.03
N VAL A 105 10.04 -21.62 0.84
CA VAL A 105 11.39 -22.10 0.54
C VAL A 105 12.28 -21.94 1.78
N PRO A 106 12.90 -23.01 2.31
CA PRO A 106 13.82 -22.94 3.45
C PRO A 106 14.97 -21.96 3.20
N GLY A 107 15.31 -21.16 4.21
CA GLY A 107 16.37 -20.14 4.11
C GLY A 107 15.96 -18.86 3.39
N VAL A 108 14.71 -18.76 2.91
CA VAL A 108 14.15 -17.54 2.32
C VAL A 108 13.10 -16.96 3.27
N PHE A 109 13.29 -15.70 3.63
CA PHE A 109 12.45 -14.98 4.61
C PHE A 109 11.83 -13.76 3.96
N ALA A 110 10.59 -13.43 4.34
CA ALA A 110 9.89 -12.25 3.84
C ALA A 110 9.43 -11.34 4.99
N ALA A 111 9.57 -10.03 4.80
CA ALA A 111 9.20 -9.02 5.78
C ALA A 111 8.68 -7.74 5.12
N GLY A 112 7.94 -6.95 5.87
CA GLY A 112 7.39 -5.68 5.39
C GLY A 112 6.20 -5.86 4.46
N ASP A 113 5.98 -4.88 3.60
CA ASP A 113 4.79 -4.78 2.74
C ASP A 113 4.63 -5.92 1.73
N VAL A 114 5.70 -6.67 1.44
CA VAL A 114 5.62 -7.84 0.54
C VAL A 114 4.86 -9.01 1.12
N GLN A 115 4.70 -9.07 2.46
CA GLN A 115 3.94 -10.09 3.19
C GLN A 115 2.80 -9.51 4.04
N ASP A 116 2.86 -8.21 4.41
CA ASP A 116 1.83 -7.55 5.22
C ASP A 116 0.79 -6.86 4.32
N HIS A 117 -0.28 -7.57 3.99
CA HIS A 117 -1.40 -7.02 3.23
C HIS A 117 -2.42 -6.24 4.10
N VAL A 118 -2.27 -6.29 5.44
CA VAL A 118 -3.26 -5.76 6.39
C VAL A 118 -2.88 -4.37 6.88
N TYR A 119 -1.72 -4.22 7.50
CA TYR A 119 -1.32 -3.00 8.20
C TYR A 119 -0.52 -2.05 7.33
N ARG A 120 0.51 -2.56 6.65
CA ARG A 120 1.37 -1.79 5.73
C ARG A 120 1.86 -0.48 6.35
N GLN A 121 2.42 -0.59 7.54
CA GLN A 121 2.95 0.53 8.30
C GLN A 121 4.48 0.40 8.46
N ALA A 122 5.19 1.52 8.51
CA ALA A 122 6.64 1.51 8.70
C ALA A 122 7.07 0.75 9.95
N ILE A 123 6.29 0.87 11.04
CA ILE A 123 6.59 0.17 12.30
C ILE A 123 6.37 -1.34 12.20
N THR A 124 5.35 -1.81 11.47
CA THR A 124 5.15 -3.25 11.25
C THR A 124 6.22 -3.82 10.34
N SER A 125 6.64 -3.07 9.33
CA SER A 125 7.74 -3.44 8.45
C SER A 125 9.07 -3.53 9.20
N ALA A 126 9.36 -2.58 10.09
CA ALA A 126 10.55 -2.63 10.95
C ALA A 126 10.52 -3.84 11.89
N GLY A 127 9.37 -4.14 12.50
CA GLY A 127 9.17 -5.30 13.37
C GLY A 127 9.40 -6.63 12.64
N THR A 128 8.75 -6.83 11.51
CA THR A 128 8.92 -8.05 10.70
C THR A 128 10.32 -8.14 10.10
N GLY A 129 10.97 -7.02 9.75
CA GLY A 129 12.36 -6.97 9.33
C GLY A 129 13.33 -7.44 10.42
N CYS A 130 13.13 -7.02 11.66
CA CYS A 130 13.89 -7.53 12.80
C CYS A 130 13.68 -9.05 12.99
N MET A 131 12.44 -9.51 12.90
CA MET A 131 12.11 -10.95 12.98
C MET A 131 12.83 -11.74 11.87
N ALA A 132 12.81 -11.26 10.64
CA ALA A 132 13.46 -11.93 9.51
C ALA A 132 14.99 -12.01 9.68
N ALA A 133 15.62 -10.98 10.23
CA ALA A 133 17.05 -10.98 10.53
C ALA A 133 17.40 -12.04 11.60
N LEU A 134 16.58 -12.15 12.66
CA LEU A 134 16.76 -13.16 13.71
C LEU A 134 16.48 -14.58 13.20
N ASP A 135 15.48 -14.76 12.35
CA ASP A 135 15.16 -16.04 11.73
C ASP A 135 16.31 -16.49 10.80
N ALA A 136 16.85 -15.57 10.00
CA ALA A 136 18.01 -15.86 9.13
C ALA A 136 19.26 -16.22 9.94
N GLN A 137 19.55 -15.52 11.03
CA GLN A 137 20.66 -15.85 11.92
C GLN A 137 20.50 -17.29 12.47
N ARG A 138 19.34 -17.60 13.02
CA ARG A 138 19.08 -18.95 13.59
C ARG A 138 19.14 -20.04 12.54
N PHE A 139 18.67 -19.76 11.33
CA PHE A 139 18.76 -20.71 10.22
C PHE A 139 20.23 -21.05 9.90
N LEU A 140 21.08 -20.03 9.78
CA LEU A 140 22.50 -20.21 9.51
C LEU A 140 23.23 -20.96 10.65
N GLU A 141 22.84 -20.73 11.90
CA GLU A 141 23.40 -21.45 13.07
C GLU A 141 23.01 -22.94 13.10
N GLN A 142 21.88 -23.32 12.49
CA GLN A 142 21.43 -24.72 12.41
C GLN A 142 22.09 -25.47 11.25
N GLU A 143 22.51 -24.76 10.20
CA GLU A 143 23.16 -25.35 9.02
C GLU A 143 24.70 -25.47 9.21
N ALA A 144 25.26 -24.85 10.24
CA ALA A 144 26.70 -24.86 10.53
C ALA A 144 27.11 -26.06 11.36
#